data_eb4d9e7351432f65d92709ebe7eacb0e
#
_entry.id   eb4d9e7351432f65d92709ebe7eacb0e
#
_cell.length_a   1.000
_cell.length_b   1.000
_cell.length_c   1.000
_cell.angle_alpha   90.00
_cell.angle_beta   90.00
_cell.angle_gamma   90.00
#
_symmetry.space_group_name_H-M   'P 1'
#
loop_
_entity.id
_entity.type
_entity.pdbx_description
1 polymer ?
#
loop_
_entity_poly.entity_id
_entity_poly.type
_entity_poly.pdbx_seq_one_letter_code
_entity_poly.pdbx_strand_id
1 'polypeptide(L)'
;QSIAALKAGKHVASTVPAATTIDECRQIVEAQRASGRVYMMMETVVYSREYLFVKELFDKGELGRIQFLRGSHQQDMDGWPGYWEGFPPMHYATHCVSPCLALLGKHAESVVCHGSGRIREDLVPKYGSPFAIETATFKIRGSDVVAEVTRSLFDTARQYRESFDATGSKKSFEWQQVEGED
;
A
#
# COMPACT_ATOMS: atom_id res chain seq x y z
N GLN A 1 17.81 -1.48 -11.21
CA GLN A 1 18.28 -2.78 -10.76
C GLN A 1 17.39 -3.92 -11.31
N SER A 2 16.07 -3.92 -11.07
CA SER A 2 15.13 -4.98 -11.52
C SER A 2 15.21 -5.26 -13.02
N ILE A 3 15.18 -4.20 -13.85
CA ILE A 3 15.25 -4.31 -15.31
C ILE A 3 16.58 -4.97 -15.74
N ALA A 4 17.70 -4.59 -15.14
CA ALA A 4 19.00 -5.17 -15.46
C ALA A 4 19.05 -6.67 -15.12
N ALA A 5 18.52 -7.07 -13.98
CA ALA A 5 18.45 -8.47 -13.58
C ALA A 5 17.54 -9.29 -14.50
N LEU A 6 16.37 -8.77 -14.88
CA LEU A 6 15.47 -9.40 -15.85
C LEU A 6 16.14 -9.58 -17.23
N LYS A 7 16.80 -8.54 -17.73
CA LYS A 7 17.57 -8.61 -18.99
C LYS A 7 18.73 -9.62 -18.94
N ALA A 8 19.31 -9.82 -17.75
CA ALA A 8 20.32 -10.85 -17.52
C ALA A 8 19.73 -12.27 -17.33
N GLY A 9 18.44 -12.46 -17.59
CA GLY A 9 17.76 -13.75 -17.51
C GLY A 9 17.50 -14.25 -16.08
N LYS A 10 17.50 -13.36 -15.09
CA LYS A 10 17.25 -13.71 -13.68
C LYS A 10 15.79 -13.45 -13.30
N HIS A 11 15.26 -14.27 -12.40
CA HIS A 11 14.03 -13.94 -11.67
C HIS A 11 14.31 -12.82 -10.68
N VAL A 12 13.32 -11.98 -10.40
CA VAL A 12 13.47 -10.82 -9.52
C VAL A 12 12.39 -10.83 -8.45
N ALA A 13 12.83 -10.68 -7.21
CA ALA A 13 11.99 -10.31 -6.08
C ALA A 13 12.50 -8.95 -5.59
N SER A 14 11.65 -7.92 -5.64
CA SER A 14 12.01 -6.57 -5.20
C SER A 14 11.16 -6.13 -4.03
N THR A 15 11.73 -5.30 -3.16
CA THR A 15 10.98 -4.64 -2.10
C THR A 15 10.02 -3.60 -2.68
N VAL A 16 9.18 -3.07 -1.85
CA VAL A 16 8.20 -2.01 -2.16
C VAL A 16 8.81 -0.63 -1.92
N PRO A 17 8.38 0.39 -2.67
CA PRO A 17 7.54 0.30 -3.87
C PRO A 17 8.31 -0.28 -5.07
N ALA A 18 7.61 -0.77 -6.07
CA ALA A 18 8.25 -1.29 -7.29
C ALA A 18 9.06 -0.22 -8.03
N ALA A 19 8.52 0.99 -8.10
CA ALA A 19 9.12 2.18 -8.69
C ALA A 19 8.41 3.44 -8.19
N THR A 20 8.94 4.61 -8.50
CA THR A 20 8.38 5.90 -8.10
C THR A 20 7.67 6.64 -9.23
N THR A 21 7.76 6.13 -10.46
CA THR A 21 7.08 6.68 -11.63
C THR A 21 6.32 5.60 -12.39
N ILE A 22 5.27 6.00 -13.10
CA ILE A 22 4.48 5.10 -13.96
C ILE A 22 5.35 4.53 -15.09
N ASP A 23 6.26 5.34 -15.64
CA ASP A 23 7.12 4.89 -16.75
C ASP A 23 8.12 3.83 -16.29
N GLU A 24 8.68 3.96 -15.09
CA GLU A 24 9.52 2.90 -14.50
C GLU A 24 8.73 1.61 -14.28
N CYS A 25 7.49 1.71 -13.78
CA CYS A 25 6.61 0.54 -13.65
C CYS A 25 6.37 -0.13 -15.01
N ARG A 26 6.08 0.65 -16.06
CA ARG A 26 5.92 0.11 -17.44
C ARG A 26 7.17 -0.59 -17.93
N GLN A 27 8.35 0.04 -17.77
CA GLN A 27 9.62 -0.55 -18.16
C GLN A 27 9.92 -1.88 -17.43
N ILE A 28 9.56 -2.00 -16.14
CA ILE A 28 9.69 -3.26 -15.41
C ILE A 28 8.78 -4.34 -16.02
N VAL A 29 7.53 -4.00 -16.31
CA VAL A 29 6.56 -4.94 -16.94
C VAL A 29 7.05 -5.37 -18.33
N GLU A 30 7.54 -4.44 -19.15
CA GLU A 30 8.07 -4.74 -20.47
C GLU A 30 9.31 -5.65 -20.39
N ALA A 31 10.24 -5.35 -19.47
CA ALA A 31 11.42 -6.17 -19.26
C ALA A 31 11.06 -7.59 -18.76
N GLN A 32 10.07 -7.69 -17.88
CA GLN A 32 9.55 -8.97 -17.40
C GLN A 32 8.98 -9.80 -18.57
N ARG A 33 8.13 -9.19 -19.40
CA ARG A 33 7.53 -9.87 -20.57
C ARG A 33 8.59 -10.30 -21.57
N ALA A 34 9.54 -9.42 -21.88
CA ALA A 34 10.62 -9.72 -22.84
C ALA A 34 11.55 -10.82 -22.34
N SER A 35 11.84 -10.87 -21.05
CA SER A 35 12.74 -11.89 -20.48
C SER A 35 12.08 -13.25 -20.25
N GLY A 36 10.74 -13.30 -20.13
CA GLY A 36 10.02 -14.50 -19.71
C GLY A 36 10.33 -14.93 -18.28
N ARG A 37 10.94 -14.06 -17.46
CA ARG A 37 11.30 -14.34 -16.07
C ARG A 37 10.20 -13.90 -15.12
N VAL A 38 10.20 -14.45 -13.91
CA VAL A 38 9.27 -14.03 -12.86
C VAL A 38 9.76 -12.73 -12.24
N TYR A 39 8.86 -11.78 -12.08
CA TYR A 39 9.03 -10.60 -11.25
C TYR A 39 7.98 -10.58 -10.14
N MET A 40 8.40 -10.33 -8.93
CA MET A 40 7.53 -10.20 -7.77
C MET A 40 7.90 -8.92 -7.00
N MET A 41 6.93 -8.04 -6.83
CA MET A 41 7.00 -7.01 -5.80
C MET A 41 6.55 -7.64 -4.48
N MET A 42 7.45 -7.67 -3.50
CA MET A 42 7.24 -8.34 -2.22
C MET A 42 6.42 -7.45 -1.28
N GLU A 43 5.12 -7.37 -1.53
CA GLU A 43 4.19 -6.71 -0.62
C GLU A 43 3.88 -7.63 0.57
N THR A 44 4.25 -7.20 1.77
CA THR A 44 4.23 -8.05 2.98
C THR A 44 2.88 -8.11 3.67
N VAL A 45 2.08 -7.04 3.61
CA VAL A 45 0.80 -6.96 4.36
C VAL A 45 -0.19 -8.01 3.89
N VAL A 46 -0.21 -8.34 2.60
CA VAL A 46 -1.10 -9.39 2.06
C VAL A 46 -0.72 -10.81 2.48
N TYR A 47 0.34 -10.95 3.22
CA TYR A 47 0.79 -12.21 3.86
C TYR A 47 0.81 -12.12 5.38
N SER A 48 0.34 -11.02 5.96
CA SER A 48 0.20 -10.91 7.41
C SER A 48 -0.88 -11.89 7.91
N ARG A 49 -0.73 -12.30 9.17
CA ARG A 49 -1.69 -13.21 9.83
C ARG A 49 -3.12 -12.65 9.79
N GLU A 50 -3.26 -11.38 10.06
CA GLU A 50 -4.53 -10.65 10.10
C GLU A 50 -5.17 -10.60 8.72
N TYR A 51 -4.42 -10.26 7.68
CA TYR A 51 -4.93 -10.27 6.32
C TYR A 51 -5.35 -11.67 5.86
N LEU A 52 -4.53 -12.69 6.12
CA LEU A 52 -4.84 -14.07 5.74
C LEU A 52 -6.09 -14.58 6.46
N PHE A 53 -6.29 -14.18 7.71
CA PHE A 53 -7.53 -14.49 8.45
C PHE A 53 -8.75 -13.84 7.79
N VAL A 54 -8.68 -12.55 7.46
CA VAL A 54 -9.76 -11.85 6.75
C VAL A 54 -10.04 -12.48 5.39
N LYS A 55 -8.98 -12.84 4.66
CA LYS A 55 -9.09 -13.52 3.36
C LYS A 55 -9.78 -14.86 3.47
N GLU A 56 -9.48 -15.64 4.51
CA GLU A 56 -10.17 -16.92 4.78
C GLU A 56 -11.67 -16.71 5.05
N LEU A 57 -12.04 -15.74 5.88
CA LEU A 57 -13.44 -15.39 6.15
C LEU A 57 -14.17 -14.93 4.88
N PHE A 58 -13.48 -14.13 4.05
CA PHE A 58 -14.02 -13.69 2.77
C PHE A 58 -14.28 -14.86 1.82
N ASP A 59 -13.31 -15.76 1.65
CA ASP A 59 -13.42 -16.91 0.76
C ASP A 59 -14.52 -17.91 1.19
N LYS A 60 -14.75 -18.00 2.50
CA LYS A 60 -15.87 -18.79 3.07
C LYS A 60 -17.22 -18.08 3.00
N GLY A 61 -17.29 -16.84 2.51
CA GLY A 61 -18.51 -16.04 2.47
C GLY A 61 -19.04 -15.60 3.83
N GLU A 62 -18.22 -15.69 4.88
CA GLU A 62 -18.60 -15.35 6.25
C GLU A 62 -18.74 -13.84 6.47
N LEU A 63 -17.97 -13.02 5.75
CA LEU A 63 -18.13 -11.56 5.77
C LEU A 63 -19.43 -11.11 5.05
N GLY A 64 -19.99 -11.95 4.21
CA GLY A 64 -21.09 -11.55 3.34
C GLY A 64 -20.59 -10.66 2.18
N ARG A 65 -21.42 -9.70 1.76
CA ARG A 65 -20.98 -8.70 0.78
C ARG A 65 -20.07 -7.69 1.46
N ILE A 66 -18.91 -7.42 0.88
CA ILE A 66 -18.06 -6.32 1.35
C ILE A 66 -18.76 -4.99 1.08
N GLN A 67 -18.81 -4.13 2.07
CA GLN A 67 -19.43 -2.81 2.01
C GLN A 67 -18.39 -1.68 1.97
N PHE A 68 -17.27 -1.87 2.66
CA PHE A 68 -16.21 -0.86 2.77
C PHE A 68 -14.89 -1.52 3.16
N LEU A 69 -13.77 -0.96 2.69
CA LEU A 69 -12.43 -1.37 3.05
C LEU A 69 -11.63 -0.15 3.51
N ARG A 70 -10.76 -0.35 4.48
CA ARG A 70 -9.83 0.68 4.94
C ARG A 70 -8.44 0.10 5.10
N GLY A 71 -7.43 0.86 4.70
CA GLY A 71 -6.04 0.54 4.95
C GLY A 71 -5.31 1.74 5.57
N SER A 72 -4.43 1.50 6.52
CA SER A 72 -3.58 2.54 7.08
C SER A 72 -2.17 2.03 7.28
N HIS A 73 -1.19 2.84 6.91
CA HIS A 73 0.19 2.58 7.26
C HIS A 73 0.84 3.90 7.70
N GLN A 74 1.18 3.96 8.96
CA GLN A 74 1.76 5.14 9.58
C GLN A 74 3.08 4.77 10.25
N GLN A 75 4.10 5.55 9.99
CA GLN A 75 5.42 5.41 10.59
C GLN A 75 6.15 6.74 10.56
N ASP A 76 7.18 6.84 11.36
CA ASP A 76 8.18 7.89 11.29
C ASP A 76 9.49 7.29 10.80
N MET A 77 10.00 7.82 9.69
CA MET A 77 11.23 7.37 9.06
C MET A 77 12.42 8.32 9.34
N ASP A 78 12.30 9.20 10.32
CA ASP A 78 13.44 10.01 10.76
C ASP A 78 14.62 9.10 11.14
N GLY A 79 15.81 9.43 10.64
CA GLY A 79 17.01 8.62 10.82
C GLY A 79 17.16 7.42 9.86
N TRP A 80 16.21 7.21 8.96
CA TRP A 80 16.35 6.22 7.89
C TRP A 80 17.35 6.70 6.81
N PRO A 81 17.84 5.79 5.93
CA PRO A 81 18.77 6.19 4.89
C PRO A 81 18.25 7.37 4.06
N GLY A 82 19.13 8.32 3.74
CA GLY A 82 18.78 9.61 3.14
C GLY A 82 18.02 9.55 1.79
N TYR A 83 17.97 8.41 1.13
CA TYR A 83 17.13 8.24 -0.07
C TYR A 83 15.63 8.20 0.25
N TRP A 84 15.25 8.04 1.51
CA TRP A 84 13.86 8.12 1.97
C TRP A 84 13.44 9.53 2.37
N GLU A 85 14.39 10.40 2.71
CA GLU A 85 14.09 11.73 3.24
C GLU A 85 13.14 12.53 2.35
N GLY A 86 12.03 12.99 2.92
CA GLY A 86 11.00 13.76 2.23
C GLY A 86 10.18 12.97 1.20
N PHE A 87 10.27 11.63 1.20
CA PHE A 87 9.49 10.78 0.31
C PHE A 87 7.98 11.02 0.55
N PRO A 88 7.19 11.35 -0.49
CA PRO A 88 5.77 11.61 -0.31
C PRO A 88 5.05 10.38 0.25
N PRO A 89 4.12 10.55 1.21
CA PRO A 89 3.46 9.40 1.84
C PRO A 89 2.85 8.41 0.85
N MET A 90 2.10 8.87 -0.15
CA MET A 90 1.45 7.97 -1.12
C MET A 90 2.40 7.34 -2.14
N HIS A 91 3.65 7.78 -2.26
CA HIS A 91 4.66 7.03 -3.04
C HIS A 91 5.04 5.70 -2.38
N TYR A 92 4.75 5.55 -1.09
CA TYR A 92 4.97 4.31 -0.34
C TYR A 92 3.66 3.81 0.30
N ALA A 93 2.59 3.74 -0.50
CA ALA A 93 1.26 3.37 -0.03
C ALA A 93 0.91 1.89 -0.26
N THR A 94 1.84 1.07 -0.74
CA THR A 94 1.59 -0.33 -1.08
C THR A 94 0.99 -1.12 0.08
N HIS A 95 1.49 -0.94 1.29
CA HIS A 95 1.02 -1.66 2.48
C HIS A 95 -0.44 -1.34 2.86
N CYS A 96 -0.94 -0.15 2.60
CA CYS A 96 -2.33 0.18 2.89
C CYS A 96 -3.28 0.02 1.69
N VAL A 97 -2.76 0.09 0.45
CA VAL A 97 -3.55 -0.07 -0.77
C VAL A 97 -3.71 -1.54 -1.17
N SER A 98 -2.62 -2.31 -1.09
CA SER A 98 -2.59 -3.69 -1.59
C SER A 98 -3.62 -4.61 -0.93
N PRO A 99 -3.83 -4.62 0.40
CA PRO A 99 -4.83 -5.49 1.01
C PRO A 99 -6.26 -5.18 0.53
N CYS A 100 -6.58 -3.90 0.31
CA CYS A 100 -7.89 -3.51 -0.20
C CYS A 100 -8.16 -4.06 -1.62
N LEU A 101 -7.16 -4.02 -2.49
CA LEU A 101 -7.29 -4.52 -3.85
C LEU A 101 -7.20 -6.05 -3.91
N ALA A 102 -6.29 -6.63 -3.15
CA ALA A 102 -6.03 -8.07 -3.15
C ALA A 102 -7.19 -8.88 -2.59
N LEU A 103 -7.90 -8.37 -1.57
CA LEU A 103 -9.06 -9.08 -1.01
C LEU A 103 -10.13 -9.37 -2.07
N LEU A 104 -10.40 -8.38 -2.93
CA LEU A 104 -11.40 -8.50 -3.99
C LEU A 104 -10.82 -9.04 -5.31
N GLY A 105 -9.50 -9.17 -5.43
CA GLY A 105 -8.83 -9.56 -6.67
C GLY A 105 -9.06 -8.56 -7.81
N LYS A 106 -9.18 -7.27 -7.51
CA LYS A 106 -9.58 -6.23 -8.45
C LYS A 106 -8.59 -5.06 -8.45
N HIS A 107 -8.75 -4.15 -9.39
CA HIS A 107 -7.95 -2.94 -9.55
C HIS A 107 -8.74 -1.69 -9.17
N ALA A 108 -8.04 -0.63 -8.81
CA ALA A 108 -8.66 0.69 -8.66
C ALA A 108 -9.17 1.19 -10.02
N GLU A 109 -10.30 1.89 -9.99
CA GLU A 109 -10.90 2.56 -11.15
C GLU A 109 -10.59 4.06 -11.15
N SER A 110 -10.76 4.69 -10.01
CA SER A 110 -10.52 6.11 -9.80
C SER A 110 -10.05 6.36 -8.37
N VAL A 111 -9.29 7.43 -8.18
CA VAL A 111 -8.77 7.84 -6.87
C VAL A 111 -8.92 9.34 -6.69
N VAL A 112 -9.24 9.75 -5.46
CA VAL A 112 -9.14 11.13 -4.98
C VAL A 112 -8.23 11.11 -3.76
N CYS A 113 -7.20 11.95 -3.79
CA CYS A 113 -6.21 12.04 -2.73
C CYS A 113 -6.13 13.47 -2.19
N HIS A 114 -5.96 13.59 -0.88
CA HIS A 114 -5.77 14.84 -0.17
C HIS A 114 -4.54 14.77 0.72
N GLY A 115 -3.75 15.84 0.68
CA GLY A 115 -2.69 16.06 1.64
C GLY A 115 -3.22 16.77 2.89
N SER A 116 -2.68 16.44 4.03
CA SER A 116 -3.05 16.99 5.34
C SER A 116 -1.82 17.34 6.18
N GLY A 117 -1.93 18.43 6.93
CA GLY A 117 -0.84 18.93 7.74
C GLY A 117 0.32 19.49 6.88
N ARG A 118 1.39 19.84 7.55
CA ARG A 118 2.63 20.26 6.89
C ARG A 118 3.80 19.50 7.48
N ILE A 119 4.64 19.02 6.59
CA ILE A 119 5.93 18.41 6.96
C ILE A 119 6.95 19.51 7.21
N ARG A 120 8.00 19.22 7.99
CA ARG A 120 9.13 20.13 8.20
C ARG A 120 9.70 20.61 6.86
N GLU A 121 10.08 21.89 6.80
CA GLU A 121 10.54 22.53 5.56
C GLU A 121 11.84 21.89 5.00
N ASP A 122 12.69 21.35 5.86
CA ASP A 122 13.93 20.68 5.47
C ASP A 122 13.71 19.39 4.65
N LEU A 123 12.53 18.75 4.77
CA LEU A 123 12.16 17.53 4.05
C LEU A 123 11.50 17.78 2.69
N VAL A 124 10.96 18.99 2.46
CA VAL A 124 10.20 19.31 1.23
C VAL A 124 11.07 19.32 -0.05
N PRO A 125 12.33 19.83 -0.06
CA PRO A 125 13.05 20.14 -1.31
C PRO A 125 13.27 18.93 -2.22
N LYS A 126 13.39 17.73 -1.66
CA LYS A 126 13.75 16.55 -2.44
C LYS A 126 12.62 16.06 -3.37
N TYR A 127 11.40 16.08 -2.89
CA TYR A 127 10.23 15.58 -3.63
C TYR A 127 9.13 16.62 -3.81
N GLY A 128 9.23 17.79 -3.15
CA GLY A 128 8.28 18.88 -3.27
C GLY A 128 6.92 18.63 -2.60
N SER A 129 6.74 17.51 -1.86
CA SER A 129 5.50 17.25 -1.13
C SER A 129 5.52 17.97 0.23
N PRO A 130 4.56 18.87 0.48
CA PRO A 130 4.51 19.62 1.74
C PRO A 130 3.69 18.93 2.84
N PHE A 131 3.18 17.73 2.60
CA PHE A 131 2.19 17.09 3.45
C PHE A 131 2.82 16.05 4.39
N ALA A 132 2.46 16.11 5.68
CA ALA A 132 2.85 15.12 6.68
C ALA A 132 2.04 13.83 6.54
N ILE A 133 0.76 13.96 6.19
CA ILE A 133 -0.16 12.84 5.99
C ILE A 133 -0.82 12.99 4.62
N GLU A 134 -1.01 11.87 3.94
CA GLU A 134 -1.85 11.83 2.75
C GLU A 134 -2.94 10.77 2.96
N THR A 135 -4.17 11.11 2.56
CA THR A 135 -5.32 10.21 2.58
C THR A 135 -5.96 10.15 1.22
N ALA A 136 -6.44 8.97 0.85
CA ALA A 136 -7.10 8.77 -0.44
C ALA A 136 -8.32 7.87 -0.30
N THR A 137 -9.34 8.16 -1.12
CA THR A 137 -10.43 7.24 -1.38
C THR A 137 -10.37 6.79 -2.83
N PHE A 138 -10.64 5.52 -3.07
CA PHE A 138 -10.67 4.99 -4.44
C PHE A 138 -11.82 4.02 -4.65
N LYS A 139 -12.38 4.07 -5.85
CA LYS A 139 -13.36 3.11 -6.33
C LYS A 139 -12.67 1.87 -6.86
N ILE A 140 -13.25 0.72 -6.60
CA ILE A 140 -12.75 -0.56 -7.08
C ILE A 140 -13.51 -0.95 -8.35
N ARG A 141 -12.78 -1.19 -9.43
CA ARG A 141 -13.32 -1.46 -10.76
C ARG A 141 -14.31 -2.63 -10.75
N GLY A 142 -15.49 -2.40 -11.31
CA GLY A 142 -16.53 -3.41 -11.37
C GLY A 142 -17.03 -3.87 -10.00
N SER A 143 -17.08 -2.94 -9.03
CA SER A 143 -17.58 -3.12 -7.67
C SER A 143 -18.23 -1.85 -7.17
N ASP A 144 -19.19 -1.97 -6.26
CA ASP A 144 -19.77 -0.83 -5.54
C ASP A 144 -18.96 -0.46 -4.30
N VAL A 145 -17.86 -1.18 -4.02
CA VAL A 145 -17.00 -0.97 -2.87
C VAL A 145 -16.07 0.22 -3.10
N VAL A 146 -16.00 1.06 -2.09
CA VAL A 146 -14.99 2.13 -1.96
C VAL A 146 -13.99 1.71 -0.90
N ALA A 147 -12.72 2.03 -1.11
CA ALA A 147 -11.68 1.90 -0.11
C ALA A 147 -11.12 3.27 0.30
N GLU A 148 -10.77 3.41 1.56
CA GLU A 148 -10.07 4.56 2.13
C GLU A 148 -8.68 4.13 2.59
N VAL A 149 -7.67 4.93 2.33
CA VAL A 149 -6.30 4.67 2.77
C VAL A 149 -5.65 5.92 3.32
N THR A 150 -4.81 5.75 4.36
CA THR A 150 -4.07 6.84 4.99
C THR A 150 -2.61 6.44 5.17
N ARG A 151 -1.71 7.36 4.87
CA ARG A 151 -0.26 7.16 4.95
C ARG A 151 0.45 8.36 5.57
N SER A 152 1.42 8.09 6.46
CA SER A 152 2.40 9.05 6.94
C SER A 152 3.80 8.44 6.93
N LEU A 153 4.84 9.25 6.74
CA LEU A 153 6.24 8.79 6.69
C LEU A 153 7.17 9.58 7.60
N PHE A 154 6.92 10.87 7.79
CA PHE A 154 7.78 11.78 8.52
C PHE A 154 6.95 12.78 9.30
N ASP A 155 7.56 13.34 10.36
CA ASP A 155 7.00 14.46 11.12
C ASP A 155 5.57 14.20 11.62
N THR A 156 5.32 12.97 12.01
CA THR A 156 4.03 12.52 12.57
C THR A 156 4.31 11.68 13.80
N ALA A 157 4.00 12.20 14.97
CA ALA A 157 4.18 11.50 16.24
C ALA A 157 3.22 10.31 16.35
N ARG A 158 3.51 9.26 15.65
CA ARG A 158 2.72 8.02 15.59
C ARG A 158 3.63 6.81 15.70
N GLN A 159 3.30 5.89 16.61
CA GLN A 159 3.92 4.58 16.62
C GLN A 159 3.71 3.89 15.27
N TYR A 160 4.67 3.05 14.85
CA TYR A 160 4.54 2.22 13.66
C TYR A 160 3.21 1.48 13.66
N ARG A 161 2.55 1.54 12.51
CA ARG A 161 1.25 0.90 12.35
C ARG A 161 0.98 0.52 10.91
N GLU A 162 0.67 -0.75 10.74
CA GLU A 162 -0.07 -1.25 9.59
C GLU A 162 -1.47 -1.65 10.06
N SER A 163 -2.50 -1.39 9.28
CA SER A 163 -3.84 -1.87 9.58
C SER A 163 -4.66 -2.05 8.31
N PHE A 164 -5.59 -2.98 8.40
CA PHE A 164 -6.55 -3.27 7.36
C PHE A 164 -7.89 -3.64 8.00
N ASP A 165 -8.93 -2.92 7.61
CA ASP A 165 -10.29 -3.15 8.10
C ASP A 165 -11.18 -3.55 6.93
N ALA A 166 -12.07 -4.50 7.16
CA ALA A 166 -13.04 -4.97 6.19
C ALA A 166 -14.44 -4.96 6.80
N THR A 167 -15.31 -4.12 6.27
CA THR A 167 -16.72 -4.07 6.67
C THR A 167 -17.55 -4.93 5.73
N GLY A 168 -18.15 -5.97 6.25
CA GLY A 168 -19.03 -6.87 5.52
C GLY A 168 -20.49 -6.76 5.94
N SER A 169 -21.40 -7.33 5.15
CA SER A 169 -22.83 -7.33 5.47
C SER A 169 -23.27 -8.34 6.54
N LYS A 170 -22.36 -9.26 6.91
CA LYS A 170 -22.61 -10.26 7.97
C LYS A 170 -21.64 -10.14 9.13
N LYS A 171 -20.37 -9.92 8.85
CA LYS A 171 -19.29 -9.72 9.83
C LYS A 171 -18.37 -8.65 9.32
N SER A 172 -17.67 -7.98 10.24
CA SER A 172 -16.61 -7.03 9.97
C SER A 172 -15.35 -7.43 10.74
N PHE A 173 -14.23 -7.00 10.22
CA PHE A 173 -12.93 -7.14 10.86
C PHE A 173 -12.31 -5.75 10.98
N GLU A 174 -11.83 -5.44 12.17
CA GLU A 174 -11.01 -4.27 12.46
C GLU A 174 -9.67 -4.74 13.00
N TRP A 175 -8.59 -4.25 12.41
CA TRP A 175 -7.26 -4.59 12.86
C TRP A 175 -6.99 -3.93 14.21
N GLN A 176 -6.55 -4.70 15.17
CA GLN A 176 -6.26 -4.24 16.53
C GLN A 176 -5.36 -3.01 16.54
N GLN A 177 -5.73 -2.04 17.38
CA GLN A 177 -5.04 -0.76 17.47
C GLN A 177 -4.07 -0.70 18.66
N VAL A 178 -4.20 -1.60 19.62
CA VAL A 178 -3.34 -1.71 20.80
C VAL A 178 -2.68 -3.06 20.82
N GLU A 179 -1.37 -3.09 21.04
CA GLU A 179 -0.62 -4.34 21.14
C GLU A 179 -1.07 -5.12 22.38
N GLY A 180 -1.42 -6.39 22.19
CA GLY A 180 -1.88 -7.27 23.27
C GLY A 180 -3.39 -7.27 23.51
N GLU A 181 -4.19 -6.58 22.71
CA GLU A 181 -5.64 -6.78 22.66
C GLU A 181 -5.97 -7.95 21.74
N ASP A 182 -6.71 -8.92 22.26
CA ASP A 182 -7.22 -10.08 21.50
C ASP A 182 -8.67 -9.85 21.02
#